data_62fab3f827c6ffa88a9a1b48753a7a18
#
_entry.id   62fab3f827c6ffa88a9a1b48753a7a18
#
_cell.length_a   1.000
_cell.length_b   1.000
_cell.length_c   1.000
_cell.angle_alpha   90.00
_cell.angle_beta   90.00
_cell.angle_gamma   90.00
#
_symmetry.space_group_name_H-M   'P 1'
#
loop_
_entity.id
_entity.type
_entity.pdbx_description
1 polymer ?
#
loop_
_entity_poly.entity_id
_entity_poly.type
_entity_poly.pdbx_seq_one_letter_code
_entity_poly.pdbx_strand_id
1 'polypeptide(L)'
;MDKNSLIDRNTFEVWLHAEDNKDVFICDKAIANAVSLFNKKGYKTFASCSGHYKIEFRESLNVSIDKLKEYQNNNKILIKRIREDSFDCFEEIENTLLYVLFEREYKFDNLPDGFYYRIDDGEDEKRSTIESVIDYYDRDGNHRSIKDVVNEIERKCKMLEEYARGLDSIK
;
A
#
# COMPACT_ATOMS: atom_id res chain seq x y z
N MET A 1 6.14 17.39 2.13
CA MET A 1 4.87 17.01 2.81
C MET A 1 5.09 15.68 3.47
N ASP A 2 4.89 15.60 4.78
CA ASP A 2 4.97 14.33 5.50
C ASP A 2 3.90 13.36 4.96
N LYS A 3 4.37 12.23 4.43
CA LYS A 3 3.49 11.18 3.90
C LYS A 3 2.95 10.27 5.00
N ASN A 4 3.46 10.40 6.22
CA ASN A 4 3.17 9.54 7.35
C ASN A 4 2.35 10.27 8.41
N SER A 5 1.54 9.53 9.12
CA SER A 5 0.86 9.90 10.36
C SER A 5 1.32 8.98 11.48
N LEU A 6 1.13 9.43 12.70
CA LEU A 6 1.40 8.65 13.89
C LEU A 6 0.08 8.23 14.52
N ILE A 7 -0.01 7.01 15.00
CA ILE A 7 -1.19 6.50 15.70
C ILE A 7 -0.77 6.11 17.11
N ASP A 8 -1.44 6.68 18.11
CA ASP A 8 -1.24 6.34 19.52
C ASP A 8 -1.65 4.89 19.80
N ARG A 9 -0.78 4.08 20.41
CA ARG A 9 -1.05 2.65 20.65
C ARG A 9 -2.11 2.37 21.70
N ASN A 10 -2.40 3.35 22.55
CA ASN A 10 -3.36 3.18 23.63
C ASN A 10 -4.76 3.69 23.27
N THR A 11 -4.82 4.85 22.60
CA THR A 11 -6.09 5.50 22.24
C THR A 11 -6.47 5.33 20.78
N PHE A 12 -5.50 4.92 19.93
CA PHE A 12 -5.62 4.85 18.47
C PHE A 12 -5.99 6.16 17.80
N GLU A 13 -5.72 7.29 18.47
CA GLU A 13 -5.86 8.62 17.87
C GLU A 13 -4.76 8.84 16.83
N VAL A 14 -5.16 9.49 15.71
CA VAL A 14 -4.23 9.85 14.63
C VAL A 14 -3.63 11.22 14.95
N TRP A 15 -2.30 11.29 14.93
CA TRP A 15 -1.55 12.51 15.16
C TRP A 15 -0.74 12.92 13.95
N LEU A 16 -0.63 14.21 13.72
CA LEU A 16 0.15 14.74 12.60
C LEU A 16 1.64 14.89 12.93
N HIS A 17 1.98 14.97 14.22
CA HIS A 17 3.35 15.19 14.71
C HIS A 17 3.63 14.27 15.91
N ALA A 18 4.87 13.80 16.02
CA ALA A 18 5.33 13.08 17.19
C ALA A 18 5.42 14.08 18.37
N GLU A 19 4.70 13.78 19.44
CA GLU A 19 4.98 14.39 20.75
C GLU A 19 5.96 13.49 21.49
N ASP A 20 6.96 14.08 22.12
CA ASP A 20 7.97 13.35 22.88
C ASP A 20 7.30 12.45 23.94
N ASN A 21 7.76 11.19 24.01
CA ASN A 21 7.37 10.17 24.99
C ASN A 21 6.01 9.49 24.84
N LYS A 22 5.39 9.47 23.66
CA LYS A 22 4.18 8.68 23.45
C LYS A 22 4.46 7.37 22.70
N ASP A 23 3.77 6.32 23.11
CA ASP A 23 3.81 5.02 22.44
C ASP A 23 2.98 5.09 21.15
N VAL A 24 3.66 5.29 20.03
CA VAL A 24 3.04 5.48 18.71
C VAL A 24 3.59 4.49 17.70
N PHE A 25 2.84 4.25 16.63
CA PHE A 25 3.33 3.59 15.44
C PHE A 25 3.10 4.45 14.19
N ILE A 26 3.96 4.26 13.21
CA ILE A 26 3.93 5.01 11.95
C ILE A 26 2.94 4.35 11.00
N CYS A 27 2.12 5.17 10.34
CA CYS A 27 1.17 4.74 9.33
C CYS A 27 1.15 5.74 8.17
N ASP A 28 0.89 5.27 6.95
CA ASP A 28 0.66 6.15 5.82
C ASP A 28 -0.53 7.06 6.07
N LYS A 29 -0.36 8.35 5.84
CA LYS A 29 -1.36 9.38 6.14
C LYS A 29 -2.72 9.09 5.47
N ALA A 30 -2.72 8.58 4.25
CA ALA A 30 -3.96 8.35 3.49
C ALA A 30 -4.84 7.25 4.10
N ILE A 31 -4.24 6.24 4.77
CA ILE A 31 -4.97 5.10 5.37
C ILE A 31 -5.10 5.21 6.89
N ALA A 32 -4.46 6.19 7.53
CA ALA A 32 -4.35 6.29 8.99
C ALA A 32 -5.71 6.30 9.71
N ASN A 33 -6.71 6.98 9.16
CA ASN A 33 -8.05 7.01 9.74
C ASN A 33 -8.72 5.63 9.74
N ALA A 34 -8.59 4.87 8.64
CA ALA A 34 -9.12 3.52 8.58
C ALA A 34 -8.45 2.61 9.62
N VAL A 35 -7.11 2.65 9.69
CA VAL A 35 -6.31 1.88 10.67
C VAL A 35 -6.69 2.24 12.10
N SER A 36 -6.84 3.53 12.41
CA SER A 36 -7.33 4.01 13.71
C SER A 36 -8.70 3.43 14.06
N LEU A 37 -9.66 3.50 13.13
CA LEU A 37 -11.02 2.98 13.34
C LEU A 37 -11.05 1.46 13.55
N PHE A 38 -10.30 0.69 12.76
CA PHE A 38 -10.18 -0.76 12.98
C PHE A 38 -9.72 -1.07 14.40
N ASN A 39 -8.63 -0.44 14.83
CA ASN A 39 -8.08 -0.68 16.17
C ASN A 39 -9.02 -0.24 17.29
N LYS A 40 -9.69 0.93 17.17
CA LYS A 40 -10.69 1.41 18.14
C LYS A 40 -11.85 0.43 18.29
N LYS A 41 -12.20 -0.29 17.23
CA LYS A 41 -13.27 -1.31 17.23
C LYS A 41 -12.79 -2.70 17.65
N GLY A 42 -11.52 -2.86 17.98
CA GLY A 42 -10.94 -4.14 18.45
C GLY A 42 -10.30 -4.99 17.36
N TYR A 43 -10.38 -4.57 16.08
CA TYR A 43 -9.67 -5.24 14.98
C TYR A 43 -8.21 -4.79 14.96
N LYS A 44 -7.37 -5.48 15.72
CA LYS A 44 -5.96 -5.11 15.87
C LYS A 44 -5.19 -5.25 14.57
N THR A 45 -4.58 -4.16 14.12
CA THR A 45 -3.78 -4.13 12.90
C THR A 45 -2.31 -4.39 13.20
N PHE A 46 -1.65 -5.15 12.30
CA PHE A 46 -0.23 -5.47 12.37
C PHE A 46 0.60 -4.60 11.43
N ALA A 47 0.14 -4.43 10.18
CA ALA A 47 0.78 -3.62 9.16
C ALA A 47 -0.25 -3.04 8.20
N SER A 48 0.10 -1.95 7.53
CA SER A 48 -0.75 -1.34 6.51
C SER A 48 0.08 -0.56 5.49
N CYS A 49 -0.47 -0.45 4.28
CA CYS A 49 0.07 0.41 3.23
C CYS A 49 -1.10 1.04 2.47
N SER A 50 -1.03 2.34 2.20
CA SER A 50 -2.07 3.03 1.43
C SER A 50 -1.99 2.78 -0.08
N GLY A 51 -0.95 2.08 -0.53
CA GLY A 51 -0.56 2.11 -1.92
C GLY A 51 0.16 3.43 -2.24
N HIS A 52 1.28 3.33 -2.89
CA HIS A 52 2.02 4.51 -3.33
C HIS A 52 2.18 4.44 -4.83
N TYR A 53 1.89 5.54 -5.53
CA TYR A 53 2.45 5.66 -6.85
C TYR A 53 3.96 5.76 -6.66
N LYS A 54 4.60 4.64 -6.81
CA LYS A 54 6.05 4.54 -6.90
C LYS A 54 6.34 3.94 -8.25
N ILE A 55 7.16 4.61 -9.02
CA ILE A 55 7.93 3.91 -10.02
C ILE A 55 8.97 3.13 -9.21
N GLU A 56 8.58 1.98 -8.68
CA GLU A 56 9.52 1.05 -8.07
C GLU A 56 10.05 0.16 -9.17
N PHE A 57 11.34 0.13 -9.28
CA PHE A 57 12.05 -0.69 -10.23
C PHE A 57 12.66 -1.88 -9.48
N ARG A 58 12.38 -3.07 -9.94
CA ARG A 58 13.14 -4.24 -9.49
C ARG A 58 14.48 -4.24 -10.19
N GLU A 59 15.54 -4.39 -9.41
CA GLU A 59 16.88 -4.59 -9.93
C GLU A 59 16.92 -5.87 -10.77
N SER A 60 17.11 -5.75 -12.07
CA SER A 60 17.32 -6.90 -12.94
C SER A 60 18.84 -7.06 -13.14
N LEU A 61 19.35 -8.19 -12.70
CA LEU A 61 20.77 -8.54 -12.81
C LEU A 61 21.16 -8.75 -14.27
N ASN A 62 22.26 -8.09 -14.70
CA ASN A 62 23.03 -8.36 -15.92
C ASN A 62 22.23 -8.35 -17.24
N VAL A 63 21.68 -7.21 -17.60
CA VAL A 63 21.11 -7.02 -18.94
C VAL A 63 22.14 -6.39 -19.87
N SER A 64 22.27 -6.92 -21.10
CA SER A 64 23.18 -6.33 -22.09
C SER A 64 22.68 -4.96 -22.57
N ILE A 65 23.62 -4.07 -22.99
CA ILE A 65 23.31 -2.72 -23.50
C ILE A 65 22.25 -2.76 -24.63
N ASP A 66 22.26 -3.78 -25.46
CA ASP A 66 21.33 -3.90 -26.57
C ASP A 66 19.90 -4.23 -26.09
N LYS A 67 19.76 -5.08 -25.09
CA LYS A 67 18.49 -5.34 -24.41
C LYS A 67 17.97 -4.10 -23.68
N LEU A 68 18.86 -3.31 -23.06
CA LEU A 68 18.48 -2.05 -22.42
C LEU A 68 17.88 -1.04 -23.39
N LYS A 69 18.46 -0.92 -24.59
CA LYS A 69 17.94 -0.04 -25.65
C LYS A 69 16.57 -0.51 -26.15
N GLU A 70 16.38 -1.82 -26.28
CA GLU A 70 15.10 -2.41 -26.64
C GLU A 70 14.03 -2.12 -25.59
N TYR A 71 14.34 -2.26 -24.32
CA TYR A 71 13.45 -1.93 -23.22
C TYR A 71 13.16 -0.44 -23.10
N GLN A 72 14.13 0.44 -23.31
CA GLN A 72 13.91 1.88 -23.36
C GLN A 72 12.95 2.30 -24.48
N ASN A 73 13.11 1.69 -25.66
CA ASN A 73 12.23 1.97 -26.82
C ASN A 73 10.79 1.50 -26.59
N ASN A 74 10.58 0.52 -25.70
CA ASN A 74 9.25 0.00 -25.36
C ASN A 74 8.63 0.68 -24.13
N ASN A 75 9.21 1.76 -23.60
CA ASN A 75 8.79 2.53 -22.42
C ASN A 75 8.62 1.68 -21.13
N LYS A 76 9.16 0.46 -21.09
CA LYS A 76 8.96 -0.47 -19.96
C LYS A 76 10.06 -0.44 -18.91
N ILE A 77 11.18 0.23 -19.19
CA ILE A 77 12.31 0.29 -18.26
C ILE A 77 12.92 1.68 -18.23
N LEU A 78 13.12 2.19 -17.02
CA LEU A 78 13.88 3.40 -16.76
C LEU A 78 15.30 3.05 -16.30
N ILE A 79 16.31 3.58 -16.97
CA ILE A 79 17.70 3.46 -16.52
C ILE A 79 17.95 4.56 -15.49
N LYS A 80 18.13 4.18 -14.23
CA LYS A 80 18.30 5.13 -13.13
C LYS A 80 19.76 5.48 -12.87
N ARG A 81 20.71 4.61 -13.21
CA ARG A 81 22.14 4.84 -12.95
C ARG A 81 23.01 3.97 -13.83
N ILE A 82 23.96 4.61 -14.50
CA ILE A 82 25.08 3.94 -15.18
C ILE A 82 26.28 4.06 -14.23
N ARG A 83 26.79 2.94 -13.72
CA ARG A 83 28.13 2.87 -13.15
C ARG A 83 29.07 2.37 -14.24
N GLU A 84 30.36 2.71 -14.18
CA GLU A 84 31.34 2.43 -15.26
C GLU A 84 31.36 0.95 -15.69
N ASP A 85 30.96 0.00 -14.84
CA ASP A 85 31.00 -1.43 -15.09
C ASP A 85 29.67 -2.18 -14.84
N SER A 86 28.57 -1.51 -14.51
CA SER A 86 27.27 -2.16 -14.26
C SER A 86 26.08 -1.27 -14.55
N PHE A 87 25.03 -1.86 -15.07
CA PHE A 87 23.75 -1.21 -15.33
C PHE A 87 22.72 -1.71 -14.31
N ASP A 88 22.15 -0.79 -13.53
CA ASP A 88 20.97 -1.09 -12.72
C ASP A 88 19.74 -0.92 -13.61
N CYS A 89 19.14 -2.02 -14.02
CA CYS A 89 17.88 -2.03 -14.77
C CYS A 89 16.73 -2.28 -13.82
N PHE A 90 15.67 -1.54 -14.01
CA PHE A 90 14.49 -1.60 -13.18
C PHE A 90 13.28 -1.90 -14.05
N GLU A 91 12.55 -2.95 -13.70
CA GLU A 91 11.29 -3.28 -14.32
C GLU A 91 10.20 -2.38 -13.71
N GLU A 92 9.39 -1.75 -14.57
CA GLU A 92 8.29 -0.93 -14.09
C GLU A 92 7.24 -1.80 -13.40
N ILE A 93 6.85 -1.41 -12.19
CA ILE A 93 5.77 -2.07 -11.47
C ILE A 93 4.45 -1.61 -12.08
N GLU A 94 3.62 -2.57 -12.48
CA GLU A 94 2.37 -2.32 -13.19
C GLU A 94 1.22 -1.89 -12.27
N ASN A 95 1.38 -2.04 -10.95
CA ASN A 95 0.35 -1.73 -9.96
C ASN A 95 0.94 -1.42 -8.58
N THR A 96 0.09 -0.94 -7.69
CA THR A 96 0.39 -0.83 -6.26
C THR A 96 -0.67 -1.55 -5.44
N LEU A 97 -0.29 -1.99 -4.25
CA LEU A 97 -1.16 -2.68 -3.32
C LEU A 97 -1.51 -1.76 -2.14
N LEU A 98 -2.79 -1.51 -1.93
CA LEU A 98 -3.34 -0.97 -0.70
C LEU A 98 -3.75 -2.15 0.18
N TYR A 99 -3.29 -2.18 1.44
CA TYR A 99 -3.66 -3.27 2.34
C TYR A 99 -3.69 -2.86 3.82
N VAL A 100 -4.47 -3.62 4.58
CA VAL A 100 -4.41 -3.68 6.04
C VAL A 100 -4.28 -5.14 6.45
N LEU A 101 -3.18 -5.48 7.09
CA LEU A 101 -2.90 -6.78 7.71
C LEU A 101 -3.25 -6.70 9.19
N PHE A 102 -3.97 -7.69 9.69
CA PHE A 102 -4.41 -7.77 11.08
C PHE A 102 -3.52 -8.75 11.88
N GLU A 103 -3.48 -8.58 13.20
CA GLU A 103 -2.67 -9.43 14.09
C GLU A 103 -3.13 -10.90 14.12
N ARG A 104 -4.41 -11.14 13.85
CA ARG A 104 -5.02 -12.48 13.85
C ARG A 104 -6.11 -12.61 12.80
N GLU A 105 -6.71 -13.78 12.70
CA GLU A 105 -7.86 -14.00 11.85
C GLU A 105 -9.11 -13.25 12.38
N TYR A 106 -9.71 -12.43 11.54
CA TYR A 106 -11.01 -11.79 11.70
C TYR A 106 -11.85 -12.10 10.48
N LYS A 107 -13.16 -12.12 10.63
CA LYS A 107 -14.09 -12.23 9.50
C LYS A 107 -14.57 -10.85 9.08
N PHE A 108 -14.49 -10.59 7.80
CA PHE A 108 -14.94 -9.34 7.19
C PHE A 108 -15.94 -9.66 6.09
N ASP A 109 -17.19 -9.20 6.26
CA ASP A 109 -18.25 -9.35 5.28
C ASP A 109 -18.51 -8.02 4.58
N ASN A 110 -19.10 -8.07 3.38
CA ASN A 110 -19.54 -6.88 2.65
C ASN A 110 -18.44 -5.83 2.45
N LEU A 111 -17.23 -6.27 2.07
CA LEU A 111 -16.13 -5.37 1.75
C LEU A 111 -16.54 -4.37 0.66
N PRO A 112 -15.96 -3.16 0.66
CA PRO A 112 -16.20 -2.20 -0.40
C PRO A 112 -15.75 -2.74 -1.75
N ASP A 113 -16.37 -2.23 -2.82
CA ASP A 113 -16.07 -2.65 -4.19
C ASP A 113 -14.56 -2.51 -4.52
N GLY A 114 -14.01 -3.60 -5.10
CA GLY A 114 -12.60 -3.71 -5.44
C GLY A 114 -11.66 -3.93 -4.26
N PHE A 115 -12.19 -4.35 -3.10
CA PHE A 115 -11.41 -4.89 -2.00
C PHE A 115 -11.60 -6.40 -1.89
N TYR A 116 -10.55 -7.08 -1.49
CA TYR A 116 -10.50 -8.52 -1.30
C TYR A 116 -10.10 -8.86 0.11
N TYR A 117 -10.65 -9.95 0.60
CA TYR A 117 -10.28 -10.55 1.87
C TYR A 117 -9.40 -11.77 1.62
N ARG A 118 -8.30 -11.86 2.35
CA ARG A 118 -7.40 -12.99 2.31
C ARG A 118 -7.03 -13.42 3.71
N ILE A 119 -6.84 -14.73 3.90
CA ILE A 119 -6.23 -15.29 5.09
C ILE A 119 -4.81 -15.70 4.72
N ASP A 120 -3.83 -15.16 5.43
CA ASP A 120 -2.45 -15.57 5.34
C ASP A 120 -2.19 -16.66 6.38
N ASP A 121 -1.88 -17.86 5.90
CA ASP A 121 -1.44 -18.96 6.74
C ASP A 121 0.06 -18.76 7.06
N GLY A 122 0.35 -18.02 8.13
CA GLY A 122 1.70 -17.92 8.69
C GLY A 122 2.10 -19.23 9.39
N GLU A 123 3.39 -19.43 9.64
CA GLU A 123 3.90 -20.64 10.29
C GLU A 123 3.25 -20.89 11.65
N ASP A 124 2.90 -19.84 12.39
CA ASP A 124 2.37 -19.95 13.76
C ASP A 124 0.95 -19.41 13.94
N GLU A 125 0.47 -18.50 13.09
CA GLU A 125 -0.83 -17.84 13.26
C GLU A 125 -1.47 -17.46 11.93
N LYS A 126 -2.79 -17.67 11.85
CA LYS A 126 -3.60 -17.16 10.74
C LYS A 126 -3.88 -15.68 10.93
N ARG A 127 -3.66 -14.91 9.87
CA ARG A 127 -3.89 -13.47 9.86
C ARG A 127 -4.81 -13.09 8.71
N SER A 128 -5.69 -12.14 8.97
CA SER A 128 -6.55 -11.58 7.93
C SER A 128 -5.87 -10.41 7.25
N THR A 129 -6.08 -10.29 5.96
CA THR A 129 -5.69 -9.12 5.17
C THR A 129 -6.88 -8.62 4.37
N ILE A 130 -7.14 -7.32 4.43
CA ILE A 130 -8.00 -6.61 3.49
C ILE A 130 -7.08 -5.90 2.51
N GLU A 131 -7.24 -6.15 1.23
CA GLU A 131 -6.36 -5.60 0.21
C GLU A 131 -7.11 -5.12 -1.04
N SER A 132 -6.51 -4.21 -1.78
CA SER A 132 -6.98 -3.73 -3.08
C SER A 132 -5.81 -3.42 -3.99
N VAL A 133 -5.86 -3.95 -5.21
CA VAL A 133 -4.89 -3.65 -6.27
C VAL A 133 -5.32 -2.37 -6.99
N ILE A 134 -4.36 -1.51 -7.31
CA ILE A 134 -4.54 -0.28 -8.07
C ILE A 134 -3.58 -0.32 -9.24
N ASP A 135 -4.12 -0.54 -10.44
CA ASP A 135 -3.34 -0.66 -11.66
C ASP A 135 -2.85 0.68 -12.17
N TYR A 136 -1.63 0.70 -12.71
CA TYR A 136 -1.04 1.88 -13.35
C TYR A 136 -1.42 1.99 -14.83
N TYR A 137 -2.06 0.95 -15.37
CA TYR A 137 -2.54 0.89 -16.74
C TYR A 137 -4.06 0.87 -16.79
N ASP A 138 -4.63 1.44 -17.83
CA ASP A 138 -6.05 1.33 -18.11
C ASP A 138 -6.39 0.00 -18.82
N ARG A 139 -7.68 -0.23 -19.11
CA ARG A 139 -8.13 -1.48 -19.76
C ARG A 139 -7.60 -1.66 -21.17
N ASP A 140 -7.17 -0.57 -21.80
CA ASP A 140 -6.62 -0.56 -23.16
C ASP A 140 -5.09 -0.70 -23.15
N GLY A 141 -4.49 -0.82 -21.96
CA GLY A 141 -3.05 -0.98 -21.76
C GLY A 141 -2.28 0.33 -21.84
N ASN A 142 -2.94 1.49 -21.76
CA ASN A 142 -2.27 2.77 -21.71
C ASN A 142 -1.92 3.12 -20.26
N HIS A 143 -0.77 3.76 -20.07
CA HIS A 143 -0.35 4.23 -18.76
C HIS A 143 -1.30 5.34 -18.26
N ARG A 144 -1.85 5.15 -17.07
CA ARG A 144 -2.72 6.13 -16.41
C ARG A 144 -1.91 7.32 -15.93
N SER A 145 -2.52 8.50 -15.87
CA SER A 145 -1.85 9.65 -15.30
C SER A 145 -1.56 9.42 -13.80
N ILE A 146 -0.43 9.96 -13.32
CA ILE A 146 -0.09 9.93 -11.88
C ILE A 146 -1.25 10.45 -11.03
N LYS A 147 -1.91 11.51 -11.53
CA LYS A 147 -3.05 12.11 -10.83
C LYS A 147 -4.22 11.14 -10.68
N ASP A 148 -4.53 10.37 -11.71
CA ASP A 148 -5.65 9.42 -11.69
C ASP A 148 -5.37 8.26 -10.73
N VAL A 149 -4.13 7.75 -10.73
CA VAL A 149 -3.71 6.71 -9.79
C VAL A 149 -3.75 7.22 -8.35
N VAL A 150 -3.24 8.42 -8.08
CA VAL A 150 -3.25 9.03 -6.73
C VAL A 150 -4.70 9.27 -6.27
N ASN A 151 -5.56 9.79 -7.14
CA ASN A 151 -6.98 9.98 -6.82
C ASN A 151 -7.68 8.66 -6.50
N GLU A 152 -7.33 7.58 -7.20
CA GLU A 152 -7.89 6.26 -6.90
C GLU A 152 -7.40 5.71 -5.56
N ILE A 153 -6.12 5.88 -5.23
CA ILE A 153 -5.57 5.55 -3.91
C ILE A 153 -6.36 6.26 -2.81
N GLU A 154 -6.53 7.58 -2.92
CA GLU A 154 -7.27 8.38 -1.94
C GLU A 154 -8.73 7.93 -1.82
N ARG A 155 -9.39 7.70 -2.94
CA ARG A 155 -10.78 7.19 -2.98
C ARG A 155 -10.90 5.86 -2.27
N LYS A 156 -10.00 4.91 -2.54
CA LYS A 156 -10.01 3.59 -1.92
C LYS A 156 -9.70 3.67 -0.41
N CYS A 157 -8.77 4.49 0.01
CA CYS A 157 -8.51 4.74 1.44
C CYS A 157 -9.76 5.27 2.15
N LYS A 158 -10.50 6.19 1.52
CA LYS A 158 -11.76 6.71 2.07
C LYS A 158 -12.86 5.65 2.14
N MET A 159 -13.00 4.81 1.11
CA MET A 159 -13.94 3.69 1.13
C MET A 159 -13.64 2.72 2.29
N LEU A 160 -12.36 2.44 2.52
CA LEU A 160 -11.95 1.58 3.63
C LEU A 160 -12.18 2.24 5.00
N GLU A 161 -12.01 3.56 5.12
CA GLU A 161 -12.37 4.32 6.32
C GLU A 161 -13.88 4.23 6.61
N GLU A 162 -14.73 4.44 5.59
CA GLU A 162 -16.18 4.35 5.71
C GLU A 162 -16.62 2.92 6.11
N TYR A 163 -16.00 1.91 5.52
CA TYR A 163 -16.21 0.51 5.89
C TYR A 163 -15.84 0.24 7.34
N ALA A 164 -14.63 0.64 7.76
CA ALA A 164 -14.20 0.48 9.16
C ALA A 164 -15.12 1.21 10.14
N ARG A 165 -15.67 2.36 9.76
CA ARG A 165 -16.64 3.12 10.54
C ARG A 165 -17.96 2.36 10.72
N GLY A 166 -18.39 1.61 9.71
CA GLY A 166 -19.63 0.82 9.72
C GLY A 166 -19.55 -0.51 10.49
N LEU A 167 -18.33 -1.00 10.78
CA LEU A 167 -18.17 -2.28 11.50
C LEU A 167 -18.65 -2.18 12.95
N ASP A 168 -19.15 -3.30 13.48
CA ASP A 168 -19.41 -3.46 14.91
C ASP A 168 -18.11 -3.56 15.72
N SER A 169 -18.14 -3.10 16.96
CA SER A 169 -16.99 -3.28 17.86
C SER A 169 -16.95 -4.72 18.38
N ILE A 170 -15.76 -5.30 18.34
CA ILE A 170 -15.49 -6.61 18.95
C ILE A 170 -14.76 -6.44 20.27
N LYS A 171 -15.06 -7.31 21.22
CA LYS A 171 -14.48 -7.29 22.57
C LYS A 171 -13.24 -8.17 22.63
#